data_05cec524263797191a161e20f5879bf3
#
_entry.id   05cec524263797191a161e20f5879bf3
#
_cell.length_a   1.000
_cell.length_b   1.000
_cell.length_c   1.000
_cell.angle_alpha   90.00
_cell.angle_beta   90.00
_cell.angle_gamma   90.00
#
_symmetry.space_group_name_H-M   'P 1'
#
loop_
_entity.id
_entity.type
_entity.pdbx_description
1 polymer ?
#
loop_
_entity_poly.entity_id
_entity_poly.type
_entity_poly.pdbx_seq_one_letter_code
_entity_poly.pdbx_strand_id
1 'polypeptide(L)'
;RVWKIQKIDDHNYLGKASDVVGEAKGFSYGSAFKFEYNLLIPLKGKNIKIRFDDWIFKQDEKIAINRATLSKFGFKVGELTVVFQKN
;
A
#
# COMPACT_ATOMS: atom_id res chain seq x y z
N ARG A 1 -11.87 0.69 -3.81
CA ARG A 1 -10.80 1.64 -4.21
C ARG A 1 -10.29 1.27 -5.59
N VAL A 2 -10.18 2.26 -6.44
CA VAL A 2 -9.60 2.09 -7.77
C VAL A 2 -8.26 2.81 -7.78
N TRP A 3 -7.20 2.07 -8.06
CA TRP A 3 -5.87 2.63 -8.23
C TRP A 3 -5.60 2.98 -9.69
N LYS A 4 -5.03 4.16 -9.91
CA LYS A 4 -4.42 4.51 -11.19
C LYS A 4 -2.93 4.51 -10.98
N ILE A 5 -2.23 3.60 -11.63
CA ILE A 5 -0.80 3.39 -11.40
C ILE A 5 -0.04 3.71 -12.68
N GLN A 6 0.99 4.54 -12.54
CA GLN A 6 1.89 4.91 -13.62
C GLN A 6 3.29 4.35 -13.33
N LYS A 7 3.82 3.63 -14.29
CA LYS A 7 5.20 3.16 -14.22
C LYS A 7 6.13 4.31 -14.63
N ILE A 8 7.04 4.68 -13.74
CA ILE A 8 7.99 5.79 -13.97
C ILE A 8 9.26 5.26 -14.64
N ASP A 9 9.80 4.16 -14.12
CA ASP A 9 10.94 3.46 -14.69
C ASP A 9 10.82 1.97 -14.37
N ASP A 10 11.89 1.19 -14.55
CA ASP A 10 11.83 -0.26 -14.36
C ASP A 10 11.43 -0.69 -12.96
N HIS A 11 11.64 0.18 -11.97
CA HIS A 11 11.40 -0.17 -10.57
C HIS A 11 10.43 0.76 -9.85
N ASN A 12 10.21 1.97 -10.38
CA ASN A 12 9.45 2.99 -9.67
C ASN A 12 8.08 3.23 -10.28
N TYR A 13 7.09 3.39 -9.42
CA TYR A 13 5.70 3.60 -9.78
C TYR A 13 5.10 4.73 -8.97
N LEU A 14 4.14 5.45 -9.56
CA LEU A 14 3.30 6.39 -8.84
C LEU A 14 1.86 5.92 -8.92
N GLY A 15 1.13 6.05 -7.82
CA GLY A 15 -0.27 5.66 -7.79
C GLY A 15 -1.15 6.77 -7.26
N LYS A 16 -2.39 6.79 -7.72
CA LYS A 16 -3.43 7.70 -7.26
C LYS A 16 -4.72 6.93 -7.02
N ALA A 17 -5.42 7.33 -5.99
CA ALA A 17 -6.76 6.85 -5.70
C ALA A 17 -7.53 7.95 -4.99
N SER A 18 -8.86 7.88 -5.02
CA SER A 18 -9.71 8.97 -4.51
C SER A 18 -9.55 9.24 -3.02
N ASP A 19 -9.22 8.21 -2.24
CA ASP A 19 -9.05 8.32 -0.79
C ASP A 19 -7.59 8.42 -0.34
N VAL A 20 -6.66 8.52 -1.29
CA VAL A 20 -5.24 8.66 -1.01
C VAL A 20 -4.88 10.15 -1.00
N VAL A 21 -4.14 10.57 0.02
CA VAL A 21 -3.65 11.94 0.14
C VAL A 21 -2.40 12.10 -0.72
N GLY A 22 -2.48 12.90 -1.77
CA GLY A 22 -1.39 13.07 -2.71
C GLY A 22 -1.19 11.82 -3.57
N GLU A 23 0.06 11.41 -3.73
CA GLU A 23 0.42 10.27 -4.56
C GLU A 23 1.02 9.16 -3.72
N ALA A 24 0.73 7.92 -4.11
CA ALA A 24 1.40 6.75 -3.57
C ALA A 24 2.69 6.50 -4.34
N LYS A 25 3.72 6.03 -3.64
CA LYS A 25 5.00 5.67 -4.26
C LYS A 25 5.18 4.17 -4.19
N GLY A 26 5.45 3.56 -5.34
CA GLY A 26 5.69 2.14 -5.46
C GLY A 26 7.09 1.85 -5.94
N PHE A 27 7.63 0.73 -5.47
CA PHE A 27 8.94 0.26 -5.88
C PHE A 27 8.93 -1.26 -6.02
N SER A 28 9.37 -1.76 -7.18
CA SER A 28 9.46 -3.20 -7.41
C SER A 28 10.89 -3.68 -7.23
N TYR A 29 11.06 -4.82 -6.55
CA TYR A 29 12.34 -5.40 -6.28
C TYR A 29 12.21 -6.93 -6.30
N GLY A 30 12.65 -7.54 -7.41
CA GLY A 30 12.48 -8.97 -7.61
C GLY A 30 11.01 -9.38 -7.55
N SER A 31 10.67 -10.30 -6.64
CA SER A 31 9.30 -10.76 -6.41
C SER A 31 8.54 -9.92 -5.38
N ALA A 32 9.16 -8.86 -4.88
CA ALA A 32 8.57 -7.96 -3.89
C ALA A 32 8.16 -6.63 -4.53
N PHE A 33 7.06 -6.08 -4.03
CA PHE A 33 6.60 -4.75 -4.41
C PHE A 33 6.28 -3.98 -3.15
N LYS A 34 6.86 -2.79 -2.99
CA LYS A 34 6.61 -1.91 -1.86
C LYS A 34 5.74 -0.75 -2.31
N PHE A 35 4.71 -0.42 -1.53
CA PHE A 35 3.81 0.68 -1.83
C PHE A 35 3.59 1.52 -0.58
N GLU A 36 3.91 2.81 -0.67
CA GLU A 36 3.79 3.75 0.44
C GLU A 36 2.75 4.82 0.11
N TYR A 37 1.80 5.03 1.00
CA TYR A 37 0.75 6.04 0.79
C TYR A 37 0.10 6.45 2.09
N ASN A 38 -0.64 7.55 2.05
CA ASN A 38 -1.43 8.04 3.18
C ASN A 38 -2.90 7.99 2.82
N LEU A 39 -3.71 7.48 3.73
CA LEU A 39 -5.17 7.48 3.60
C LEU A 39 -5.79 8.38 4.65
N LEU A 40 -6.93 9.00 4.31
CA LEU A 40 -7.80 9.63 5.29
C LEU A 40 -8.83 8.60 5.72
N ILE A 41 -8.80 8.27 7.01
CA ILE A 41 -9.71 7.27 7.59
C ILE A 41 -10.71 8.01 8.47
N PRO A 42 -12.02 7.89 8.21
CA PRO A 42 -13.02 8.50 9.08
C PRO A 42 -13.08 7.73 10.41
N LEU A 43 -12.93 8.46 11.50
CA LEU A 43 -13.00 7.91 12.84
C LEU A 43 -13.65 8.91 13.77
N LYS A 44 -14.79 8.55 14.36
CA LYS A 44 -15.55 9.37 15.33
C LYS A 44 -15.81 10.79 14.81
N GLY A 45 -16.25 10.90 13.56
CA GLY A 45 -16.57 12.19 12.94
C GLY A 45 -15.39 13.02 12.48
N LYS A 46 -14.19 12.50 12.58
CA LYS A 46 -12.96 13.15 12.10
C LYS A 46 -12.28 12.31 11.05
N ASN A 47 -11.54 12.95 10.13
CA ASN A 47 -10.70 12.26 9.17
C ASN A 47 -9.29 12.23 9.70
N ILE A 48 -8.74 11.04 9.87
CA ILE A 48 -7.40 10.84 10.41
C ILE A 48 -6.50 10.33 9.29
N LYS A 49 -5.37 10.99 9.09
CA LYS A 49 -4.38 10.59 8.10
C LYS A 49 -3.50 9.50 8.68
N ILE A 50 -3.51 8.33 8.05
CA ILE A 50 -2.70 7.18 8.43
C ILE A 50 -1.77 6.84 7.28
N ARG A 51 -0.49 6.63 7.59
CA ARG A 51 0.49 6.17 6.63
C ARG A 51 0.44 4.65 6.51
N PHE A 52 0.42 4.17 5.29
CA PHE A 52 0.47 2.74 4.97
C PHE A 52 1.77 2.43 4.25
N ASP A 53 2.48 1.44 4.78
CA ASP A 53 3.66 0.86 4.12
C ASP A 53 3.29 -0.58 3.78
N ASP A 54 2.95 -0.81 2.52
CA ASP A 54 2.52 -2.12 2.05
C ASP A 54 3.67 -2.84 1.37
N TRP A 55 3.90 -4.09 1.77
CA TRP A 55 4.76 -5.00 1.06
C TRP A 55 3.93 -6.10 0.46
N ILE A 56 4.12 -6.37 -0.83
CA ILE A 56 3.47 -7.48 -1.52
C ILE A 56 4.57 -8.43 -1.98
N PHE A 57 4.50 -9.67 -1.50
CA PHE A 57 5.47 -10.71 -1.83
C PHE A 57 4.78 -11.77 -2.67
N LYS A 58 5.20 -11.92 -3.92
CA LYS A 58 4.69 -12.98 -4.77
C LYS A 58 5.42 -14.27 -4.40
N GLN A 59 4.69 -15.25 -3.86
CA GLN A 59 5.26 -16.54 -3.47
C GLN A 59 5.37 -17.48 -4.66
N ASP A 60 4.34 -17.50 -5.51
CA ASP A 60 4.32 -18.24 -6.76
C ASP A 60 3.27 -17.59 -7.68
N GLU A 61 2.90 -18.26 -8.77
CA GLU A 61 1.93 -17.70 -9.72
C GLU A 61 0.53 -17.52 -9.15
N LYS A 62 0.20 -18.18 -8.05
CA LYS A 62 -1.15 -18.20 -7.46
C LYS A 62 -1.25 -17.52 -6.12
N ILE A 63 -0.15 -17.35 -5.41
CA ILE A 63 -0.16 -16.87 -4.03
C ILE A 63 0.69 -15.61 -3.89
N ALA A 64 0.11 -14.58 -3.33
CA ALA A 64 0.82 -13.36 -2.92
C ALA A 64 0.44 -13.02 -1.49
N ILE A 65 1.40 -12.53 -0.73
CA ILE A 65 1.20 -12.11 0.65
C ILE A 65 1.40 -10.60 0.72
N ASN A 66 0.40 -9.90 1.25
CA ASN A 66 0.46 -8.46 1.51
C ASN A 66 0.63 -8.24 3.01
N ARG A 67 1.65 -7.49 3.38
CA ARG A 67 1.87 -7.04 4.75
C ARG A 67 1.87 -5.52 4.76
N ALA A 68 0.94 -4.94 5.50
CA ALA A 68 0.81 -3.50 5.63
C ALA A 68 1.13 -3.07 7.04
N THR A 69 2.00 -2.10 7.19
CA THR A 69 2.28 -1.44 8.46
C THR A 69 1.60 -0.08 8.44
N LEU A 70 0.78 0.17 9.46
CA LEU A 70 0.08 1.43 9.63
C LEU A 70 0.79 2.26 10.67
N SER A 71 1.05 3.53 10.35
CA SER A 71 1.73 4.43 11.29
C SER A 71 1.08 5.82 11.29
N LYS A 72 1.24 6.51 12.42
CA LYS A 72 0.78 7.87 12.61
C LYS A 72 1.80 8.61 13.46
N PHE A 73 2.22 9.80 12.99
CA PHE A 73 3.27 10.62 13.65
C PHE A 73 4.56 9.82 13.88
N GLY A 74 4.91 8.91 12.95
CA GLY A 74 6.12 8.11 13.07
C GLY A 74 6.02 6.90 13.99
N PHE A 75 4.87 6.68 14.64
CA PHE A 75 4.64 5.53 15.53
C PHE A 75 3.78 4.48 14.83
N LYS A 76 4.20 3.22 14.94
CA LYS A 76 3.41 2.11 14.42
C LYS A 76 2.13 1.97 15.24
N VAL A 77 0.99 2.01 14.57
CA VAL A 77 -0.32 1.88 15.22
C VAL A 77 -1.05 0.60 14.84
N GLY A 78 -0.58 -0.11 13.83
CA GLY A 78 -1.20 -1.36 13.43
C GLY A 78 -0.41 -2.09 12.37
N GLU A 79 -0.84 -3.32 12.10
CA GLU A 79 -0.25 -4.17 11.07
C GLU A 79 -1.33 -5.09 10.53
N LEU A 80 -1.35 -5.25 9.20
CA LEU A 80 -2.29 -6.13 8.53
C LEU A 80 -1.53 -7.12 7.66
N THR A 81 -2.00 -8.36 7.62
CA THR A 81 -1.47 -9.37 6.71
C THR A 81 -2.65 -9.96 5.93
N VAL A 82 -2.53 -9.94 4.61
CA VAL A 82 -3.55 -10.48 3.72
C VAL A 82 -2.88 -11.45 2.75
N VAL A 83 -3.48 -12.62 2.61
CA VAL A 83 -3.01 -13.62 1.65
C VAL A 83 -3.98 -13.63 0.47
N PHE A 84 -3.44 -13.38 -0.73
CA PHE A 84 -4.21 -13.46 -1.97
C PHE A 84 -3.92 -14.79 -2.63
N GLN A 85 -4.97 -15.49 -2.99
CA GLN A 85 -4.85 -16.76 -3.71
C GLN A 85 -5.66 -16.68 -5.00
N LYS A 86 -4.99 -16.96 -6.10
CA LYS A 86 -5.63 -17.02 -7.42
C LYS A 86 -6.07 -18.45 -7.70
N ASN A 87 -7.32 -18.59 -8.08
CA ASN A 87 -7.87 -19.91 -8.48
C ASN A 87 -7.46 -20.28 -9.90
#